data_48d04cc09b1d746820275dd8aff9df70
#
_entry.id   48d04cc09b1d746820275dd8aff9df70
#
_cell.length_a   1.000
_cell.length_b   1.000
_cell.length_c   1.000
_cell.angle_alpha   90.00
_cell.angle_beta   90.00
_cell.angle_gamma   90.00
#
_symmetry.space_group_name_H-M   'P 1'
#
loop_
_entity.id
_entity.type
_entity.pdbx_description
1 polymer ?
#
loop_
_entity_poly.entity_id
_entity_poly.type
_entity_poly.pdbx_seq_one_letter_code
_entity_poly.pdbx_strand_id
1 'polypeptide(L)'
;MKVTDIKTFTVDCFRTNWVFVKVYTDEGITGVGEATLEYKEKALIGAVEHIREYLTGKNPLQIEKHFHDIYRDAYWRGGAVLMSALSAVEMALWDILGK
;
A
#
# COMPACT_ATOMS: atom_id res chain seq x y z
N MET A 1 10.99 -11.99 8.57
CA MET A 1 10.80 -10.59 8.15
C MET A 1 9.39 -10.16 8.48
N LYS A 2 9.24 -8.97 9.02
CA LYS A 2 7.94 -8.41 9.37
C LYS A 2 7.85 -6.97 8.86
N VAL A 3 6.65 -6.59 8.44
CA VAL A 3 6.37 -5.19 8.11
C VAL A 3 6.36 -4.37 9.40
N THR A 4 7.11 -3.27 9.41
CA THR A 4 7.18 -2.40 10.59
C THR A 4 6.37 -1.13 10.42
N ASP A 5 6.22 -0.63 9.20
CA ASP A 5 5.46 0.57 8.92
C ASP A 5 5.14 0.69 7.44
N ILE A 6 4.14 1.50 7.13
CA ILE A 6 3.82 1.90 5.76
C ILE A 6 3.62 3.41 5.78
N LYS A 7 4.34 4.11 4.89
CA LYS A 7 4.22 5.57 4.79
C LYS A 7 3.82 5.96 3.38
N THR A 8 3.12 7.08 3.28
CA THR A 8 2.74 7.67 2.00
C THR A 8 3.52 8.95 1.78
N PHE A 9 3.85 9.22 0.52
CA PHE A 9 4.56 10.43 0.12
C PHE A 9 3.81 11.06 -1.04
N THR A 10 3.44 12.32 -0.90
CA THR A 10 2.73 13.07 -1.93
C THR A 10 3.73 14.01 -2.61
N VAL A 11 3.84 13.90 -3.92
CA VAL A 11 4.75 14.72 -4.72
C VAL A 11 3.92 15.57 -5.68
N ASP A 12 4.15 16.88 -5.66
CA ASP A 12 3.45 17.80 -6.56
C ASP A 12 3.76 17.47 -8.01
N CYS A 13 2.70 17.47 -8.81
CA CYS A 13 2.79 17.33 -10.26
C CYS A 13 1.93 18.41 -10.90
N PHE A 14 2.14 18.67 -12.16
CA PHE A 14 1.49 19.79 -12.86
C PHE A 14 -0.04 19.79 -12.73
N ARG A 15 -0.69 18.63 -12.88
CA ARG A 15 -2.15 18.51 -12.85
C ARG A 15 -2.71 17.95 -11.55
N THR A 16 -1.92 17.12 -10.91
CA THR A 16 -2.33 16.36 -9.74
C THR A 16 -1.10 16.10 -8.89
N ASN A 17 -1.30 15.46 -7.75
CA ASN A 17 -0.19 15.03 -6.92
C ASN A 17 0.05 13.53 -7.15
N TRP A 18 1.31 13.15 -7.27
CA TRP A 18 1.69 11.75 -7.26
C TRP A 18 1.74 11.25 -5.82
N VAL A 19 1.17 10.08 -5.58
CA VAL A 19 1.19 9.46 -4.26
C VAL A 19 2.00 8.16 -4.33
N PHE A 20 3.06 8.09 -3.54
CA PHE A 20 3.89 6.90 -3.43
C PHE A 20 3.67 6.25 -2.08
N VAL A 21 3.74 4.91 -2.07
CA VAL A 21 3.61 4.11 -0.85
C VAL A 21 4.94 3.41 -0.61
N LYS A 22 5.46 3.49 0.60
CA LYS A 22 6.69 2.80 0.98
C LYS A 22 6.41 1.88 2.15
N VAL A 23 6.75 0.61 1.98
CA VAL A 23 6.60 -0.42 3.01
C VAL A 23 7.96 -0.69 3.62
N TYR A 24 8.02 -0.62 4.94
CA TYR A 24 9.25 -0.81 5.71
C TYR A 24 9.23 -2.17 6.40
N THR A 25 10.39 -2.80 6.52
CA THR A 25 10.52 -4.08 7.21
C THR A 25 11.57 -4.00 8.32
N ASP A 26 11.53 -4.98 9.22
CA ASP A 26 12.47 -5.07 10.33
C ASP A 26 13.88 -5.48 9.89
N GLU A 27 14.06 -5.92 8.64
CA GLU A 27 15.38 -6.29 8.11
C GLU A 27 16.02 -5.18 7.26
N GLY A 28 15.44 -3.99 7.28
CA GLY A 28 15.97 -2.84 6.54
C GLY A 28 15.66 -2.85 5.05
N ILE A 29 14.99 -3.88 4.55
CA ILE A 29 14.54 -3.94 3.16
C ILE A 29 13.22 -3.17 3.05
N THR A 30 13.11 -2.30 2.05
CA THR A 30 11.90 -1.53 1.82
C THR A 30 11.40 -1.73 0.40
N GLY A 31 10.10 -1.52 0.20
CA GLY A 31 9.48 -1.59 -1.12
C GLY A 31 8.66 -0.36 -1.39
N VAL A 32 8.53 -0.01 -2.68
CA VAL A 32 7.81 1.19 -3.11
C VAL A 32 6.77 0.82 -4.15
N GLY A 33 5.60 1.41 -4.03
CA GLY A 33 4.55 1.35 -5.03
C GLY A 33 3.97 2.73 -5.27
N GLU A 34 3.21 2.87 -6.34
CA GLU A 34 2.55 4.13 -6.67
C GLU A 34 1.03 3.95 -6.60
N ALA A 35 0.37 4.89 -5.93
CA ALA A 35 -1.06 4.83 -5.66
C ALA A 35 -1.82 6.02 -6.25
N THR A 36 -1.25 6.73 -7.19
CA THR A 36 -1.82 7.97 -7.70
C THR A 36 -3.25 7.79 -8.23
N LEU A 37 -4.16 8.63 -7.72
CA LEU A 37 -5.54 8.70 -8.19
C LEU A 37 -5.95 10.16 -8.17
N GLU A 38 -6.22 10.74 -9.33
CA GLU A 38 -6.45 12.18 -9.48
C GLU A 38 -7.56 12.68 -8.56
N TYR A 39 -7.28 13.77 -7.84
CA TYR A 39 -8.20 14.47 -6.96
C TYR A 39 -8.71 13.67 -5.76
N LYS A 40 -8.14 12.49 -5.50
CA LYS A 40 -8.56 11.60 -4.40
C LYS A 40 -7.41 11.23 -3.47
N GLU A 41 -6.37 12.05 -3.41
CA GLU A 41 -5.15 11.77 -2.65
C GLU A 41 -5.45 11.51 -1.17
N LYS A 42 -6.29 12.32 -0.54
CA LYS A 42 -6.61 12.16 0.89
C LYS A 42 -7.37 10.87 1.17
N ALA A 43 -8.33 10.53 0.30
CA ALA A 43 -9.08 9.28 0.44
C ALA A 43 -8.16 8.07 0.26
N LEU A 44 -7.24 8.16 -0.69
CA LEU A 44 -6.28 7.12 -0.97
C LEU A 44 -5.32 6.91 0.21
N ILE A 45 -4.81 7.99 0.77
CA ILE A 45 -3.95 7.93 1.95
C ILE A 45 -4.68 7.27 3.12
N GLY A 46 -5.95 7.62 3.33
CA GLY A 46 -6.77 6.99 4.36
C GLY A 46 -6.94 5.49 4.14
N ALA A 47 -7.14 5.06 2.90
CA ALA A 47 -7.24 3.65 2.57
C ALA A 47 -5.93 2.90 2.85
N VAL A 48 -4.79 3.51 2.53
CA VAL A 48 -3.47 2.94 2.86
C VAL A 48 -3.28 2.81 4.36
N GLU A 49 -3.76 3.77 5.15
CA GLU A 49 -3.69 3.70 6.62
C GLU A 49 -4.46 2.49 7.16
N HIS A 50 -5.61 2.16 6.59
CA HIS A 50 -6.34 0.94 6.97
C HIS A 50 -5.51 -0.32 6.66
N ILE A 51 -4.87 -0.35 5.49
CA ILE A 51 -4.02 -1.49 5.13
C ILE A 51 -2.82 -1.59 6.07
N ARG A 52 -2.26 -0.45 6.47
CA ARG A 52 -1.16 -0.39 7.41
C ARG A 52 -1.52 -1.08 8.72
N GLU A 53 -2.71 -0.83 9.25
CA GLU A 53 -3.17 -1.45 10.49
C GLU A 53 -3.21 -2.98 10.37
N TYR A 54 -3.65 -3.49 9.24
CA TYR A 54 -3.69 -4.93 9.00
C TYR A 54 -2.29 -5.52 8.84
N LEU A 55 -1.45 -4.87 8.02
CA LEU A 55 -0.21 -5.48 7.53
C LEU A 55 0.96 -5.39 8.51
N THR A 56 0.95 -4.40 9.41
CA THR A 56 2.02 -4.21 10.38
C THR A 56 2.17 -5.46 11.25
N GLY A 57 3.39 -5.95 11.36
CA GLY A 57 3.70 -7.16 12.11
C GLY A 57 3.60 -8.46 11.33
N LYS A 58 3.16 -8.41 10.08
CA LYS A 58 3.00 -9.61 9.25
C LYS A 58 4.18 -9.77 8.28
N ASN A 59 4.33 -10.99 7.78
CA ASN A 59 5.39 -11.31 6.80
C ASN A 59 5.03 -10.73 5.43
N PRO A 60 5.83 -9.80 4.88
CA PRO A 60 5.49 -9.17 3.59
C PRO A 60 5.58 -10.11 2.39
N LEU A 61 6.22 -11.27 2.53
CA LEU A 61 6.42 -12.18 1.41
C LEU A 61 5.19 -13.04 1.08
N GLN A 62 4.18 -13.04 1.95
CA GLN A 62 2.91 -13.75 1.70
C GLN A 62 1.95 -12.87 0.91
N ILE A 63 2.35 -12.46 -0.29
CA ILE A 63 1.68 -11.41 -1.06
C ILE A 63 0.26 -11.81 -1.45
N GLU A 64 0.07 -13.00 -1.99
CA GLU A 64 -1.27 -13.44 -2.41
C GLU A 64 -2.23 -13.57 -1.24
N LYS A 65 -1.73 -14.07 -0.11
CA LYS A 65 -2.55 -14.17 1.10
C LYS A 65 -3.00 -12.79 1.56
N HIS A 66 -2.10 -11.81 1.59
CA HIS A 66 -2.43 -10.46 1.99
C HIS A 66 -3.42 -9.80 1.03
N PHE A 67 -3.24 -10.01 -0.27
CA PHE A 67 -4.19 -9.50 -1.25
C PHE A 67 -5.60 -10.04 -0.97
N HIS A 68 -5.73 -11.34 -0.80
CA HIS A 68 -7.03 -11.96 -0.51
C HIS A 68 -7.62 -11.49 0.80
N ASP A 69 -6.82 -11.42 1.85
CA ASP A 69 -7.30 -11.02 3.17
C ASP A 69 -7.77 -9.57 3.16
N ILE A 70 -7.00 -8.67 2.57
CA ILE A 70 -7.37 -7.26 2.51
C ILE A 70 -8.61 -7.06 1.65
N TYR A 71 -8.70 -7.74 0.51
CA TYR A 71 -9.85 -7.60 -0.38
C TYR A 71 -11.12 -8.17 0.24
N ARG A 72 -11.03 -9.37 0.82
CA ARG A 72 -12.19 -10.09 1.37
C ARG A 72 -12.68 -9.50 2.68
N ASP A 73 -11.76 -9.09 3.54
CA ASP A 73 -12.10 -8.61 4.88
C ASP A 73 -12.54 -7.15 4.87
N ALA A 74 -12.36 -6.45 3.77
CA ALA A 74 -12.94 -5.13 3.61
C ALA A 74 -14.46 -5.29 3.49
N TYR A 75 -15.20 -4.66 4.38
CA TYR A 75 -16.67 -4.73 4.34
C TYR A 75 -17.19 -4.25 2.99
N TRP A 76 -16.59 -3.19 2.47
CA TRP A 76 -16.89 -2.64 1.14
C TRP A 76 -15.77 -3.05 0.20
N ARG A 77 -16.05 -3.98 -0.71
CA ARG A 77 -15.04 -4.48 -1.67
C ARG A 77 -15.03 -3.66 -2.93
N GLY A 78 -13.83 -3.43 -3.46
CA GLY A 78 -13.65 -2.79 -4.74
C GLY A 78 -13.76 -1.27 -4.68
N GLY A 79 -13.95 -0.67 -5.86
CA GLY A 79 -13.93 0.77 -6.02
C GLY A 79 -12.52 1.29 -6.28
N ALA A 80 -12.46 2.45 -6.97
CA ALA A 80 -11.18 2.99 -7.42
C ALA A 80 -10.21 3.29 -6.29
N VAL A 81 -10.69 3.88 -5.18
CA VAL A 81 -9.83 4.26 -4.06
C VAL A 81 -9.25 3.02 -3.38
N LEU A 82 -10.10 2.07 -3.01
CA LEU A 82 -9.65 0.87 -2.30
C LEU A 82 -8.74 0.00 -3.15
N MET A 83 -9.07 -0.18 -4.43
CA MET A 83 -8.26 -1.01 -5.31
C MET A 83 -6.93 -0.34 -5.67
N SER A 84 -6.90 0.98 -5.80
CA SER A 84 -5.64 1.69 -6.04
C SER A 84 -4.71 1.58 -4.84
N ALA A 85 -5.24 1.71 -3.63
CA ALA A 85 -4.45 1.56 -2.41
C ALA A 85 -3.90 0.14 -2.29
N LEU A 86 -4.74 -0.87 -2.50
CA LEU A 86 -4.32 -2.27 -2.45
C LEU A 86 -3.27 -2.58 -3.50
N SER A 87 -3.47 -2.11 -4.73
CA SER A 87 -2.51 -2.30 -5.82
C SER A 87 -1.16 -1.69 -5.50
N ALA A 88 -1.13 -0.49 -4.93
CA ALA A 88 0.13 0.17 -4.57
C ALA A 88 0.88 -0.60 -3.50
N VAL A 89 0.18 -1.07 -2.48
CA VAL A 89 0.81 -1.88 -1.43
C VAL A 89 1.31 -3.19 -2.00
N GLU A 90 0.54 -3.84 -2.86
CA GLU A 90 0.97 -5.08 -3.51
C GLU A 90 2.24 -4.85 -4.34
N MET A 91 2.31 -3.77 -5.12
CA MET A 91 3.52 -3.43 -5.86
C MET A 91 4.73 -3.30 -4.92
N ALA A 92 4.55 -2.65 -3.79
CA ALA A 92 5.61 -2.50 -2.79
C ALA A 92 6.06 -3.85 -2.23
N LEU A 93 5.12 -4.77 -2.00
CA LEU A 93 5.47 -6.11 -1.53
C LEU A 93 6.24 -6.91 -2.58
N TRP A 94 5.85 -6.81 -3.85
CA TRP A 94 6.61 -7.43 -4.94
C TRP A 94 8.00 -6.84 -5.07
N ASP A 95 8.15 -5.54 -4.85
CA ASP A 95 9.45 -4.88 -4.84
C ASP A 95 10.34 -5.43 -3.71
N ILE A 96 9.78 -5.66 -2.53
CA ILE A 96 10.49 -6.28 -1.42
C ILE A 96 10.95 -7.70 -1.81
N LEU A 97 10.06 -8.50 -2.40
CA LEU A 97 10.38 -9.86 -2.80
C LEU A 97 11.53 -9.91 -3.82
N GLY A 98 11.57 -8.94 -4.73
CA GLY A 98 12.64 -8.87 -5.76
C GLY A 98 13.98 -8.41 -5.22
N LYS A 99 14.04 -7.93 -4.03
CA LYS A 99 15.28 -7.50 -3.39
C LYS A 99 15.81 -8.61 -2.51
#